data_104355d6ac38561a40740f25b1442c1f
#
_entry.id   104355d6ac38561a40740f25b1442c1f
#
_cell.length_a   1.000
_cell.length_b   1.000
_cell.length_c   1.000
_cell.angle_alpha   90.00
_cell.angle_beta   90.00
_cell.angle_gamma   90.00
#
_symmetry.space_group_name_H-M   'P 1'
#
loop_
_entity.id
_entity.type
_entity.pdbx_description
1 polymer ?
#
loop_
_entity_poly.entity_id
_entity_poly.type
_entity_poly.pdbx_seq_one_letter_code
_entity_poly.pdbx_strand_id
1 'polypeptide(L)'
;MKVYTDIAKVKAEWDKFNVSDFIHSSFLEVFYINHPKIKHLFVINKDMRLYAHIFELRFDKIVRYLRNKRLLFFVKFLKFDVLYLTNSFITNIPAYASINKINLDKFLSVLHHNYTILVLPDFIYNNITTEKNEFCKIEVEGDMVLEIHNMWCDLDRYISDFRKKYRKKIKKFLNYVLIKQYAI
;
A
#
# COMPACT_ATOMS: atom_id res chain seq x y z
N MET A 1 22.43 -5.30 0.97
CA MET A 1 21.09 -4.79 0.65
C MET A 1 21.17 -4.04 -0.65
N LYS A 2 20.26 -4.29 -1.59
CA LYS A 2 20.19 -3.62 -2.90
C LYS A 2 18.77 -3.07 -3.09
N VAL A 3 18.65 -1.91 -3.72
CA VAL A 3 17.38 -1.25 -4.01
C VAL A 3 17.24 -1.14 -5.52
N TYR A 4 16.08 -1.54 -6.03
CA TYR A 4 15.74 -1.47 -7.45
C TYR A 4 14.44 -0.70 -7.64
N THR A 5 14.31 -0.04 -8.76
CA THR A 5 13.12 0.75 -9.12
C THR A 5 12.28 0.10 -10.21
N ASP A 6 12.74 -1.02 -10.73
CA ASP A 6 12.09 -1.75 -11.81
C ASP A 6 11.95 -3.22 -11.42
N ILE A 7 10.69 -3.69 -11.32
CA ILE A 7 10.37 -5.06 -10.91
C ILE A 7 10.88 -6.09 -11.91
N ALA A 8 10.90 -5.78 -13.20
CA ALA A 8 11.34 -6.70 -14.24
C ALA A 8 12.80 -7.14 -14.05
N LYS A 9 13.65 -6.26 -13.50
CA LYS A 9 15.07 -6.55 -13.23
C LYS A 9 15.31 -7.51 -12.07
N VAL A 10 14.30 -7.70 -11.22
CA VAL A 10 14.47 -8.45 -9.95
C VAL A 10 13.48 -9.59 -9.78
N LYS A 11 12.50 -9.71 -10.67
CA LYS A 11 11.40 -10.70 -10.59
C LYS A 11 11.90 -12.11 -10.24
N ALA A 12 12.86 -12.63 -10.98
CA ALA A 12 13.38 -13.97 -10.77
C ALA A 12 14.11 -14.17 -9.42
N GLU A 13 14.76 -13.12 -8.91
CA GLU A 13 15.42 -13.16 -7.60
C GLU A 13 14.40 -12.91 -6.48
N TRP A 14 13.42 -12.05 -6.72
CA TRP A 14 12.38 -11.69 -5.78
C TRP A 14 11.54 -12.92 -5.39
N ASP A 15 11.07 -13.66 -6.38
CA ASP A 15 10.17 -14.80 -6.20
C ASP A 15 10.86 -16.07 -5.67
N LYS A 16 12.21 -16.09 -5.61
CA LYS A 16 12.95 -17.17 -4.93
C LYS A 16 12.75 -17.17 -3.41
N PHE A 17 12.35 -16.03 -2.85
CA PHE A 17 12.02 -15.92 -1.44
C PHE A 17 10.56 -16.35 -1.26
N ASN A 18 10.27 -17.15 -0.23
CA ASN A 18 8.89 -17.54 0.05
C ASN A 18 8.09 -16.32 0.52
N VAL A 19 7.36 -15.73 -0.40
CA VAL A 19 6.56 -14.51 -0.17
C VAL A 19 5.09 -14.82 -0.33
N SER A 20 4.24 -14.06 0.36
CA SER A 20 2.79 -14.15 0.17
C SER A 20 2.38 -13.64 -1.22
N ASP A 21 1.20 -14.05 -1.69
CA ASP A 21 0.66 -13.64 -2.99
C ASP A 21 0.63 -12.11 -3.18
N PHE A 22 0.40 -11.35 -2.10
CA PHE A 22 0.32 -9.89 -2.11
C PHE A 22 1.66 -9.17 -2.28
N ILE A 23 2.77 -9.88 -2.15
CA ILE A 23 4.11 -9.35 -2.43
C ILE A 23 4.82 -10.14 -3.53
N HIS A 24 4.15 -11.11 -4.14
CA HIS A 24 4.68 -11.80 -5.31
C HIS A 24 4.92 -10.82 -6.46
N SER A 25 5.97 -11.06 -7.25
CA SER A 25 6.36 -10.12 -8.30
C SER A 25 5.24 -9.84 -9.31
N SER A 26 4.42 -10.83 -9.64
CA SER A 26 3.28 -10.67 -10.54
C SER A 26 2.24 -9.68 -10.02
N PHE A 27 1.97 -9.69 -8.71
CA PHE A 27 1.07 -8.73 -8.08
C PHE A 27 1.67 -7.32 -8.04
N LEU A 28 2.94 -7.20 -7.65
CA LEU A 28 3.64 -5.91 -7.61
C LEU A 28 3.84 -5.30 -9.01
N GLU A 29 3.97 -6.13 -10.05
CA GLU A 29 4.04 -5.69 -11.44
C GLU A 29 2.75 -4.97 -11.88
N VAL A 30 1.58 -5.48 -11.47
CA VAL A 30 0.31 -4.80 -11.71
C VAL A 30 0.28 -3.43 -11.07
N PHE A 31 0.78 -3.31 -9.83
CA PHE A 31 0.91 -2.01 -9.16
C PHE A 31 1.88 -1.08 -9.90
N TYR A 32 3.03 -1.59 -10.27
CA TYR A 32 4.06 -0.85 -10.99
C TYR A 32 3.53 -0.25 -12.30
N ILE A 33 2.82 -1.03 -13.09
CA ILE A 33 2.29 -0.59 -14.38
C ILE A 33 1.16 0.44 -14.19
N ASN A 34 0.27 0.23 -13.22
CA ASN A 34 -0.91 1.07 -13.04
C ASN A 34 -0.65 2.36 -12.26
N HIS A 35 0.51 2.50 -11.61
CA HIS A 35 0.88 3.68 -10.84
C HIS A 35 2.20 4.31 -11.30
N PRO A 36 2.33 4.76 -12.57
CA PRO A 36 3.60 5.23 -13.15
C PRO A 36 4.12 6.53 -12.51
N LYS A 37 3.29 7.25 -11.74
CA LYS A 37 3.68 8.48 -11.02
C LYS A 37 4.31 8.21 -9.65
N ILE A 38 4.25 6.97 -9.19
CA ILE A 38 4.84 6.54 -7.93
C ILE A 38 6.21 5.97 -8.23
N LYS A 39 7.18 6.30 -7.40
CA LYS A 39 8.51 5.70 -7.46
C LYS A 39 8.50 4.42 -6.63
N HIS A 40 8.45 3.29 -7.29
CA HIS A 40 8.47 1.98 -6.65
C HIS A 40 9.89 1.58 -6.26
N LEU A 41 10.03 0.95 -5.10
CA LEU A 41 11.29 0.52 -4.53
C LEU A 41 11.19 -0.96 -4.15
N PHE A 42 12.02 -1.77 -4.77
CA PHE A 42 12.10 -3.21 -4.52
C PHE A 42 13.42 -3.48 -3.82
N VAL A 43 13.37 -3.79 -2.54
CA VAL A 43 14.54 -3.98 -1.69
C VAL A 43 14.82 -5.45 -1.53
N ILE A 44 16.02 -5.85 -1.91
CA ILE A 44 16.49 -7.23 -1.85
C ILE A 44 17.70 -7.32 -0.93
N ASN A 45 17.62 -8.25 0.00
CA ASN A 45 18.72 -8.73 0.77
C ASN A 45 18.67 -10.27 0.81
N LYS A 46 19.73 -10.93 1.27
CA LYS A 46 19.77 -12.39 1.42
C LYS A 46 18.56 -12.91 2.19
N ASP A 47 18.18 -12.23 3.26
CA ASP A 47 17.18 -12.66 4.24
C ASP A 47 15.89 -11.83 4.19
N MET A 48 15.71 -11.00 3.15
CA MET A 48 14.60 -10.04 3.12
C MET A 48 14.18 -9.67 1.70
N ARG A 49 12.88 -9.51 1.54
CA ARG A 49 12.21 -8.78 0.45
C ARG A 49 11.33 -7.73 1.07
N LEU A 50 11.48 -6.48 0.66
CA LEU A 50 10.68 -5.37 1.14
C LEU A 50 10.27 -4.51 -0.06
N TYR A 51 8.98 -4.35 -0.25
CA TYR A 51 8.44 -3.34 -1.15
C TYR A 51 8.21 -2.04 -0.38
N ALA A 52 8.62 -0.94 -0.97
CA ALA A 52 8.34 0.40 -0.49
C ALA A 52 8.06 1.30 -1.70
N HIS A 53 7.56 2.49 -1.46
CA HIS A 53 7.35 3.45 -2.54
C HIS A 53 7.43 4.89 -2.06
N ILE A 54 7.75 5.79 -2.99
CA ILE A 54 7.74 7.23 -2.75
C ILE A 54 6.67 7.86 -3.63
N PHE A 55 5.81 8.66 -3.00
CA PHE A 55 4.79 9.44 -3.69
C PHE A 55 4.77 10.89 -3.23
N GLU A 56 4.36 11.77 -4.12
CA GLU A 56 4.19 13.20 -3.81
C GLU A 56 2.85 13.43 -3.10
N LEU A 57 2.89 13.84 -1.84
CA LEU A 57 1.74 14.30 -1.10
C LEU A 57 1.49 15.79 -1.43
N ARG A 58 0.39 16.06 -2.09
CA ARG A 58 0.00 17.40 -2.51
C ARG A 58 -1.14 17.93 -1.68
N PHE A 59 -0.91 19.03 -1.01
CA PHE A 59 -1.92 19.67 -0.15
C PHE A 59 -3.02 20.40 -0.91
N ASP A 60 -2.81 20.75 -2.18
CA ASP A 60 -3.86 21.34 -3.03
C ASP A 60 -5.12 20.46 -3.14
N LYS A 61 -4.97 19.15 -3.04
CA LYS A 61 -6.09 18.20 -3.05
C LYS A 61 -6.78 18.07 -1.68
N ILE A 62 -6.03 18.26 -0.60
CA ILE A 62 -6.52 18.15 0.78
C ILE A 62 -7.24 19.43 1.21
N VAL A 63 -6.92 20.53 0.57
CA VAL A 63 -7.50 21.87 0.79
C VAL A 63 -9.04 21.87 0.82
N ARG A 64 -9.69 20.98 0.08
CA ARG A 64 -11.16 20.86 0.04
C ARG A 64 -11.78 20.55 1.41
N TYR A 65 -11.01 19.98 2.31
CA TYR A 65 -11.46 19.53 3.65
C TYR A 65 -11.10 20.55 4.74
N LEU A 66 -10.31 21.58 4.44
CA LEU A 66 -9.89 22.59 5.40
C LEU A 66 -10.91 23.72 5.48
N ARG A 67 -11.43 24.00 6.68
CA ARG A 67 -12.43 25.05 6.93
C ARG A 67 -11.90 26.49 6.73
N ASN A 68 -10.60 26.71 6.93
CA ASN A 68 -10.01 28.05 6.95
C ASN A 68 -9.42 28.43 5.58
N LYS A 69 -10.14 29.25 4.83
CA LYS A 69 -9.76 29.71 3.47
C LYS A 69 -8.45 30.50 3.40
N ARG A 70 -8.05 31.20 4.47
CA ARG A 70 -6.80 31.98 4.48
C ARG A 70 -5.56 31.11 4.57
N LEU A 71 -5.61 30.04 5.33
CA LEU A 71 -4.53 29.04 5.39
C LEU A 71 -4.36 28.30 4.05
N LEU A 72 -5.43 28.17 3.28
CA LEU A 72 -5.47 27.47 2.00
C LEU A 72 -4.47 28.03 0.98
N PHE A 73 -4.27 29.34 0.97
CA PHE A 73 -3.37 29.99 0.01
C PHE A 73 -1.91 29.55 0.21
N PHE A 74 -1.47 29.42 1.46
CA PHE A 74 -0.09 29.01 1.77
C PHE A 74 0.09 27.49 1.66
N VAL A 75 -0.89 26.71 2.06
CA VAL A 75 -0.83 25.25 2.10
C VAL A 75 -0.92 24.65 0.69
N LYS A 76 -1.57 25.33 -0.26
CA LYS A 76 -1.76 24.86 -1.64
C LYS A 76 -0.45 24.54 -2.37
N PHE A 77 0.63 25.24 -2.03
CA PHE A 77 1.93 25.07 -2.70
C PHE A 77 2.83 24.04 -2.01
N LEU A 78 2.42 23.53 -0.85
CA LEU A 78 3.21 22.53 -0.13
C LEU A 78 3.12 21.18 -0.80
N LYS A 79 4.28 20.60 -1.04
CA LYS A 79 4.48 19.28 -1.59
C LYS A 79 5.53 18.55 -0.75
N PHE A 80 5.26 17.33 -0.42
CA PHE A 80 6.17 16.49 0.34
C PHE A 80 6.33 15.13 -0.34
N ASP A 81 7.55 14.69 -0.49
CA ASP A 81 7.84 13.32 -0.89
C ASP A 81 7.74 12.41 0.33
N VAL A 82 6.81 11.48 0.28
CA VAL A 82 6.52 10.52 1.34
C VAL A 82 7.09 9.17 0.96
N LEU A 83 8.06 8.70 1.73
CA LEU A 83 8.52 7.32 1.68
C LEU A 83 7.61 6.47 2.58
N TYR A 84 6.87 5.57 1.96
CA TYR A 84 6.00 4.63 2.66
C TYR A 84 6.61 3.24 2.60
N LEU A 85 6.87 2.65 3.75
CA LEU A 85 7.31 1.26 3.82
C LEU A 85 6.10 0.35 3.70
N THR A 86 6.19 -0.62 2.84
CA THR A 86 5.13 -1.52 2.40
C THR A 86 4.18 -0.91 1.38
N ASN A 87 3.00 -1.51 1.19
CA ASN A 87 2.02 -1.06 0.21
C ASN A 87 0.93 -0.20 0.86
N SER A 88 0.87 1.09 0.55
CA SER A 88 -0.15 2.00 1.08
C SER A 88 -1.54 1.84 0.44
N PHE A 89 -1.65 1.08 -0.66
CA PHE A 89 -2.92 0.85 -1.35
C PHE A 89 -3.70 -0.34 -0.78
N ILE A 90 -2.99 -1.21 -0.05
CA ILE A 90 -3.60 -2.34 0.64
C ILE A 90 -3.19 -2.23 2.10
N THR A 91 -4.09 -1.65 2.87
CA THR A 91 -3.90 -1.49 4.31
C THR A 91 -3.88 -2.86 4.99
N ASN A 92 -3.10 -2.98 6.06
CA ASN A 92 -2.97 -4.18 6.90
C ASN A 92 -2.41 -5.44 6.23
N ILE A 93 -2.00 -5.37 4.97
CA ILE A 93 -1.30 -6.48 4.33
C ILE A 93 0.17 -6.11 4.18
N PRO A 94 1.06 -6.83 4.88
CA PRO A 94 2.48 -6.56 4.80
C PRO A 94 3.01 -6.86 3.41
N ALA A 95 3.69 -5.88 2.80
CA ALA A 95 4.40 -6.06 1.54
C ALA A 95 5.90 -6.27 1.78
N TYR A 96 6.21 -7.13 2.73
CA TYR A 96 7.57 -7.57 3.03
C TYR A 96 7.59 -9.02 3.51
N ALA A 97 8.73 -9.66 3.32
CA ALA A 97 9.07 -10.93 3.95
C ALA A 97 10.51 -10.85 4.45
N SER A 98 10.74 -11.17 5.70
CA SER A 98 12.06 -11.10 6.31
C SER A 98 12.21 -12.19 7.37
N ILE A 99 13.38 -12.84 7.39
CA ILE A 99 13.72 -13.82 8.42
C ILE A 99 14.11 -13.11 9.73
N ASN A 100 14.80 -11.98 9.61
CA ASN A 100 15.28 -11.18 10.73
C ASN A 100 14.60 -9.81 10.76
N LYS A 101 14.74 -9.09 11.87
CA LYS A 101 14.28 -7.70 11.94
C LYS A 101 14.97 -6.85 10.87
N ILE A 102 14.23 -5.92 10.30
CA ILE A 102 14.69 -5.01 9.26
C ILE A 102 15.48 -3.88 9.91
N ASN A 103 16.76 -3.76 9.56
CA ASN A 103 17.54 -2.62 9.99
C ASN A 103 17.21 -1.40 9.12
N LEU A 104 16.44 -0.47 9.69
CA LEU A 104 15.95 0.72 9.02
C LEU A 104 17.09 1.66 8.63
N ASP A 105 18.07 1.86 9.52
CA ASP A 105 19.17 2.79 9.27
C ASP A 105 20.02 2.31 8.08
N LYS A 106 20.26 1.00 8.01
CA LYS A 106 20.92 0.38 6.86
C LYS A 106 20.09 0.48 5.58
N PHE A 107 18.75 0.34 5.67
CA PHE A 107 17.89 0.54 4.51
C PHE A 107 17.97 1.99 4.03
N LEU A 108 17.83 2.96 4.92
CA LEU A 108 17.89 4.39 4.56
C LEU A 108 19.24 4.81 4.02
N SER A 109 20.35 4.22 4.49
CA SER A 109 21.71 4.53 4.01
C SER A 109 21.96 4.09 2.56
N VAL A 110 21.26 3.07 2.07
CA VAL A 110 21.37 2.59 0.68
C VAL A 110 20.29 3.19 -0.24
N LEU A 111 19.39 3.98 0.32
CA LEU A 111 18.34 4.64 -0.44
C LEU A 111 18.87 5.95 -1.04
N HIS A 112 19.15 5.95 -2.34
CA HIS A 112 19.62 7.12 -3.08
C HIS A 112 18.46 8.04 -3.54
N HIS A 113 17.41 8.15 -2.74
CA HIS A 113 16.23 8.96 -3.06
C HIS A 113 15.89 9.90 -1.92
N ASN A 114 15.61 11.15 -2.27
CA ASN A 114 15.15 12.13 -1.30
C ASN A 114 13.69 11.88 -0.92
N TYR A 115 13.38 12.01 0.34
CA TYR A 115 12.04 12.04 0.90
C TYR A 115 11.99 13.02 2.07
N THR A 116 10.82 13.55 2.35
CA THR A 116 10.60 14.50 3.46
C THR A 116 9.98 13.81 4.66
N ILE A 117 9.09 12.84 4.40
CA ILE A 117 8.34 12.12 5.42
C ILE A 117 8.58 10.63 5.23
N LEU A 118 8.85 9.92 6.34
CA LEU A 118 8.89 8.47 6.40
C LEU A 118 7.65 7.98 7.14
N VAL A 119 6.89 7.09 6.51
CA VAL A 119 5.72 6.44 7.12
C VAL A 119 6.00 4.96 7.34
N LEU A 120 5.82 4.54 8.59
CA LEU A 120 5.97 3.16 9.06
C LEU A 120 4.61 2.66 9.57
N PRO A 121 3.93 1.77 8.86
CA PRO A 121 2.73 1.10 9.39
C PRO A 121 3.04 0.29 10.64
N ASP A 122 2.09 0.19 11.56
CA ASP A 122 2.27 -0.47 12.86
C ASP A 122 2.76 -1.93 12.72
N PHE A 123 2.25 -2.66 11.75
CA PHE A 123 2.62 -4.06 11.56
C PHE A 123 4.08 -4.26 11.12
N ILE A 124 4.72 -3.27 10.48
CA ILE A 124 6.15 -3.34 10.16
C ILE A 124 7.00 -2.76 11.29
N TYR A 125 6.48 -1.79 12.04
CA TYR A 125 7.22 -1.12 13.10
C TYR A 125 7.83 -2.09 14.13
N ASN A 126 7.07 -3.11 14.54
CA ASN A 126 7.53 -4.14 15.47
C ASN A 126 8.63 -5.05 14.88
N ASN A 127 8.80 -5.06 13.57
CA ASN A 127 9.80 -5.84 12.84
C ASN A 127 10.99 -5.00 12.37
N ILE A 128 11.09 -3.76 12.84
CA ILE A 128 12.19 -2.84 12.53
C ILE A 128 13.13 -2.72 13.73
N THR A 129 14.42 -2.54 13.42
CA THR A 129 15.43 -2.04 14.35
C THR A 129 15.97 -0.73 13.82
N THR A 130 16.09 0.28 14.68
CA THR A 130 16.65 1.60 14.35
C THR A 130 17.27 2.23 15.59
N GLU A 131 18.28 3.04 15.39
CA GLU A 131 18.88 3.88 16.43
C GLU A 131 18.08 5.19 16.64
N LYS A 132 17.16 5.50 15.71
CA LYS A 132 16.30 6.68 15.81
C LYS A 132 15.14 6.43 16.75
N ASN A 133 14.99 7.27 17.76
CA ASN A 133 13.96 7.14 18.78
C ASN A 133 12.78 8.12 18.61
N GLU A 134 12.82 8.96 17.58
CA GLU A 134 11.83 10.03 17.41
C GLU A 134 10.84 9.70 16.29
N PHE A 135 9.85 8.87 16.60
CA PHE A 135 8.70 8.64 15.74
C PHE A 135 7.44 9.24 16.37
N CYS A 136 6.70 10.00 15.58
CA CYS A 136 5.38 10.46 15.97
C CYS A 136 4.36 9.37 15.65
N LYS A 137 3.68 8.84 16.67
CA LYS A 137 2.56 7.92 16.47
C LYS A 137 1.32 8.71 16.07
N ILE A 138 0.73 8.36 14.94
CA ILE A 138 -0.53 8.92 14.45
C ILE A 138 -1.55 7.78 14.40
N GLU A 139 -2.63 7.93 15.15
CA GLU A 139 -3.77 7.02 15.05
C GLU A 139 -4.64 7.45 13.88
N VAL A 140 -4.89 6.53 12.96
CA VAL A 140 -5.83 6.69 11.85
C VAL A 140 -7.13 5.93 12.18
N GLU A 141 -8.18 6.17 11.40
CA GLU A 141 -9.43 5.42 11.56
C GLU A 141 -9.17 3.92 11.49
N GLY A 142 -9.88 3.18 12.34
CA GLY A 142 -9.77 1.72 12.40
C GLY A 142 -10.19 1.07 11.07
N ASP A 143 -9.58 -0.04 10.76
CA ASP A 143 -9.91 -0.80 9.56
C ASP A 143 -11.29 -1.43 9.68
N MET A 144 -11.99 -1.48 8.57
CA MET A 144 -13.18 -2.31 8.47
C MET A 144 -12.77 -3.76 8.28
N VAL A 145 -13.05 -4.59 9.28
CA VAL A 145 -12.83 -6.04 9.20
C VAL A 145 -14.16 -6.69 8.83
N LEU A 146 -14.15 -7.47 7.76
CA LEU A 146 -15.27 -8.32 7.39
C LEU A 146 -14.94 -9.74 7.84
N GLU A 147 -15.66 -10.22 8.86
CA GLU A 147 -15.58 -11.64 9.21
C GLU A 147 -16.32 -12.46 8.16
N ILE A 148 -15.61 -13.38 7.53
CA ILE A 148 -16.19 -14.28 6.53
C ILE A 148 -16.85 -15.43 7.28
N HIS A 149 -18.19 -15.51 7.22
CA HIS A 149 -18.92 -16.60 7.80
C HIS A 149 -18.76 -17.90 6.98
N ASN A 150 -18.58 -19.01 7.63
CA ASN A 150 -18.44 -20.33 6.97
C ASN A 150 -19.65 -20.71 6.08
N MET A 151 -20.81 -20.06 6.29
CA MET A 151 -22.00 -20.25 5.47
C MET A 151 -21.95 -19.50 4.12
N TRP A 152 -20.99 -18.60 3.92
CA TRP A 152 -20.82 -17.89 2.66
C TRP A 152 -19.94 -18.71 1.70
N CYS A 153 -20.48 -19.80 1.23
CA CYS A 153 -19.78 -20.69 0.32
C CYS A 153 -19.68 -20.13 -1.12
N ASP A 154 -20.50 -19.14 -1.43
CA ASP A 154 -20.51 -18.46 -2.73
C ASP A 154 -20.98 -17.00 -2.61
N LEU A 155 -20.87 -16.26 -3.71
CA LEU A 155 -21.22 -14.84 -3.78
C LEU A 155 -22.73 -14.59 -3.55
N ASP A 156 -23.58 -15.50 -4.00
CA ASP A 156 -25.03 -15.34 -3.84
C ASP A 156 -25.46 -15.51 -2.38
N ARG A 157 -24.87 -16.44 -1.68
CA ARG A 157 -25.05 -16.62 -0.22
C ARG A 157 -24.58 -15.38 0.53
N TYR A 158 -23.40 -14.87 0.24
CA TYR A 158 -22.88 -13.64 0.81
C TYR A 158 -23.85 -12.47 0.56
N ILE A 159 -24.32 -12.29 -0.68
CA ILE A 159 -25.24 -11.21 -1.03
C ILE A 159 -26.60 -11.37 -0.33
N SER A 160 -27.04 -12.61 -0.08
CA SER A 160 -28.34 -12.89 0.55
C SER A 160 -28.44 -12.36 1.99
N ASP A 161 -27.30 -12.25 2.68
CA ASP A 161 -27.25 -11.76 4.06
C ASP A 161 -27.34 -10.23 4.17
N PHE A 162 -27.17 -9.52 3.08
CA PHE A 162 -27.35 -8.07 3.10
C PHE A 162 -28.80 -7.68 3.20
N ARG A 163 -29.06 -6.54 3.83
CA ARG A 163 -30.40 -5.92 3.82
C ARG A 163 -30.87 -5.69 2.37
N LYS A 164 -32.16 -5.83 2.10
CA LYS A 164 -32.79 -5.73 0.75
C LYS A 164 -32.30 -4.54 -0.08
N LYS A 165 -32.08 -3.38 0.56
CA LYS A 165 -31.57 -2.16 -0.08
C LYS A 165 -30.18 -2.36 -0.69
N TYR A 166 -29.28 -3.01 0.03
CA TYR A 166 -27.88 -3.24 -0.40
C TYR A 166 -27.80 -4.36 -1.43
N ARG A 167 -28.58 -5.44 -1.24
CA ARG A 167 -28.68 -6.52 -2.24
C ARG A 167 -29.05 -6.00 -3.64
N LYS A 168 -30.03 -5.08 -3.73
CA LYS A 168 -30.40 -4.46 -5.01
C LYS A 168 -29.25 -3.66 -5.63
N LYS A 169 -28.49 -2.93 -4.81
CA LYS A 169 -27.35 -2.14 -5.31
C LYS A 169 -26.22 -3.04 -5.83
N ILE A 170 -25.88 -4.09 -5.07
CA ILE A 170 -24.81 -5.03 -5.45
C ILE A 170 -25.20 -5.76 -6.73
N LYS A 171 -26.42 -6.31 -6.84
CA LYS A 171 -26.88 -6.97 -8.07
C LYS A 171 -26.87 -6.03 -9.28
N LYS A 172 -27.25 -4.77 -9.10
CA LYS A 172 -27.17 -3.78 -10.19
C LYS A 172 -25.72 -3.53 -10.62
N PHE A 173 -24.79 -3.45 -9.68
CA PHE A 173 -23.37 -3.26 -9.97
C PHE A 173 -22.79 -4.46 -10.68
N LEU A 174 -23.04 -5.67 -10.21
CA LEU A 174 -22.57 -6.91 -10.83
C LEU A 174 -23.08 -7.05 -12.28
N ASN A 175 -24.35 -6.78 -12.53
CA ASN A 175 -24.90 -6.78 -13.88
C ASN A 175 -24.21 -5.76 -14.78
N TYR A 176 -23.90 -4.57 -14.26
CA TYR A 176 -23.17 -3.54 -15.02
C TYR A 176 -21.74 -3.98 -15.40
N VAL A 177 -21.03 -4.62 -14.48
CA VAL A 177 -19.68 -5.15 -14.70
C VAL A 177 -19.70 -6.29 -15.70
N LEU A 178 -20.63 -7.23 -15.58
CA LEU A 178 -20.77 -8.35 -16.51
C LEU A 178 -21.09 -7.86 -17.94
N ILE A 179 -22.02 -6.92 -18.10
CA ILE A 179 -22.36 -6.36 -19.42
C ILE A 179 -21.11 -5.71 -20.08
N LYS A 180 -20.26 -5.03 -19.32
CA LYS A 180 -19.04 -4.45 -19.89
C LYS A 180 -17.98 -5.48 -20.29
N GLN A 181 -17.91 -6.62 -19.62
CA GLN A 181 -16.97 -7.69 -19.99
C GLN A 181 -17.33 -8.43 -21.27
N TYR A 182 -18.62 -8.44 -21.66
CA TYR A 182 -19.10 -9.11 -22.88
C TYR A 182 -19.32 -8.14 -24.06
N ALA A 183 -19.00 -6.84 -23.88
CA ALA A 183 -19.16 -5.82 -24.93
C ALA A 183 -17.84 -5.41 -25.60
N ILE A 184 -16.79 -6.25 -25.49
CA ILE A 184 -15.50 -6.13 -26.20
C ILE A 184 -15.39 -7.35 -27.16
#